data_b8bcae76fcd32cab0fd6c5fa85b0f3f5
#
_entry.id   b8bcae76fcd32cab0fd6c5fa85b0f3f5
#
_cell.length_a   1.000
_cell.length_b   1.000
_cell.length_c   1.000
_cell.angle_alpha   90.00
_cell.angle_beta   90.00
_cell.angle_gamma   90.00
#
_symmetry.space_group_name_H-M   'P 1'
#
loop_
_entity.id
_entity.type
_entity.pdbx_description
1 polymer ?
#
loop_
_entity_poly.entity_id
_entity_poly.type
_entity_poly.pdbx_seq_one_letter_code
_entity_poly.pdbx_strand_id
1 'polypeptide(L)'
;MQTEDYTARLHQELKNGLPYSRAASAAINSFSNKLYQELIKPNNLLGLRYVETVSKYYPDLEVFITHRDMEHNISASDARAQLLETGSSLLLPPNIQEEAEILMQSGNYTDFNRYEDACLFMSKALGLSDLSDSGLFTEGLENKWKKEAEKTTFPQMLSGIKSKRYLYSKLKRIYCFASFIRHQKAVSVRQA
;
A
#
# COMPACT_ATOMS: atom_id res chain seq x y z
N MET A 1 0.10 -8.37 -23.82
CA MET A 1 -0.62 -9.34 -23.00
C MET A 1 -2.15 -9.28 -23.22
N GLN A 2 -2.60 -9.22 -24.43
CA GLN A 2 -4.04 -9.28 -24.80
C GLN A 2 -4.26 -10.37 -25.86
N THR A 3 -3.63 -11.51 -25.68
CA THR A 3 -3.93 -12.68 -26.51
C THR A 3 -5.22 -13.33 -26.00
N GLU A 4 -6.03 -13.87 -26.88
CA GLU A 4 -7.28 -14.57 -26.53
C GLU A 4 -7.03 -15.66 -25.49
N ASP A 5 -5.93 -16.38 -25.61
CA ASP A 5 -5.54 -17.44 -24.68
C ASP A 5 -5.29 -16.92 -23.25
N TYR A 6 -4.60 -15.77 -23.09
CA TYR A 6 -4.40 -15.17 -21.78
C TYR A 6 -5.73 -14.77 -21.13
N THR A 7 -6.61 -14.15 -21.92
CA THR A 7 -7.91 -13.70 -21.44
C THR A 7 -8.79 -14.88 -21.02
N ALA A 8 -8.80 -15.96 -21.79
CA ALA A 8 -9.53 -17.16 -21.47
C ALA A 8 -9.04 -17.81 -20.16
N ARG A 9 -7.72 -17.93 -20.00
CA ARG A 9 -7.13 -18.46 -18.75
C ARG A 9 -7.38 -17.57 -17.55
N LEU A 10 -7.24 -16.27 -17.69
CA LEU A 10 -7.56 -15.30 -16.65
C LEU A 10 -9.02 -15.46 -16.17
N HIS A 11 -9.97 -15.55 -17.10
CA HIS A 11 -11.37 -15.76 -16.78
C HIS A 11 -11.61 -17.09 -16.07
N GLN A 12 -10.92 -18.15 -16.46
CA GLN A 12 -11.02 -19.45 -15.80
C GLN A 12 -10.56 -19.37 -14.34
N GLU A 13 -9.42 -18.74 -14.09
CA GLU A 13 -8.87 -18.60 -12.73
C GLU A 13 -9.74 -17.68 -11.84
N LEU A 14 -10.36 -16.67 -12.42
CA LEU A 14 -11.33 -15.82 -11.73
C LEU A 14 -12.60 -16.62 -11.35
N LYS A 15 -13.10 -17.49 -12.24
CA LYS A 15 -14.21 -18.41 -11.94
C LYS A 15 -13.86 -19.40 -10.83
N ASN A 16 -12.61 -19.82 -10.72
CA ASN A 16 -12.08 -20.65 -9.63
C ASN A 16 -11.99 -19.90 -8.29
N GLY A 17 -12.38 -18.62 -8.25
CA GLY A 17 -12.43 -17.80 -7.04
C GLY A 17 -11.10 -17.19 -6.62
N LEU A 18 -10.08 -17.17 -7.49
CA LEU A 18 -8.85 -16.48 -7.21
C LEU A 18 -9.04 -14.96 -7.28
N PRO A 19 -8.40 -14.17 -6.38
CA PRO A 19 -8.30 -12.72 -6.54
C PRO A 19 -7.63 -12.37 -7.86
N TYR A 20 -8.02 -11.23 -8.48
CA TYR A 20 -7.53 -10.82 -9.80
C TYR A 20 -6.01 -10.88 -9.95
N SER A 21 -5.26 -10.40 -8.96
CA SER A 21 -3.80 -10.43 -9.02
C SER A 21 -3.22 -11.85 -9.10
N ARG A 22 -3.80 -12.80 -8.36
CA ARG A 22 -3.40 -14.21 -8.40
C ARG A 22 -3.86 -14.90 -9.67
N ALA A 23 -5.06 -14.61 -10.14
CA ALA A 23 -5.59 -15.14 -11.38
C ALA A 23 -4.75 -14.69 -12.59
N ALA A 24 -4.36 -13.40 -12.64
CA ALA A 24 -3.48 -12.86 -13.66
C ALA A 24 -2.08 -13.51 -13.61
N SER A 25 -1.53 -13.70 -12.42
CA SER A 25 -0.25 -14.38 -12.22
C SER A 25 -0.31 -15.84 -12.67
N ALA A 26 -1.37 -16.57 -12.33
CA ALA A 26 -1.56 -17.97 -12.74
C ALA A 26 -1.71 -18.08 -14.26
N ALA A 27 -2.46 -17.18 -14.88
CA ALA A 27 -2.61 -17.13 -16.34
C ALA A 27 -1.25 -16.91 -17.03
N ILE A 28 -0.39 -16.02 -16.53
CA ILE A 28 0.95 -15.80 -17.09
C ILE A 28 1.84 -17.02 -16.89
N ASN A 29 1.81 -17.64 -15.71
CA ASN A 29 2.63 -18.81 -15.41
C ASN A 29 2.34 -19.99 -16.35
N SER A 30 1.11 -20.12 -16.84
CA SER A 30 0.74 -21.16 -17.80
C SER A 30 1.45 -21.05 -19.15
N PHE A 31 1.96 -19.86 -19.50
CA PHE A 31 2.70 -19.64 -20.76
C PHE A 31 4.22 -19.73 -20.57
N SER A 32 4.74 -19.20 -19.47
CA SER A 32 6.16 -19.23 -19.18
C SER A 32 6.43 -19.03 -17.70
N ASN A 33 6.96 -20.05 -17.05
CA ASN A 33 7.38 -19.94 -15.65
C ASN A 33 8.49 -18.90 -15.46
N LYS A 34 9.45 -18.79 -16.40
CA LYS A 34 10.52 -17.79 -16.34
C LYS A 34 9.97 -16.37 -16.37
N LEU A 35 9.05 -16.09 -17.29
CA LEU A 35 8.38 -14.79 -17.37
C LEU A 35 7.57 -14.51 -16.12
N TYR A 36 6.86 -15.50 -15.60
CA TYR A 36 6.11 -15.40 -14.37
C TYR A 36 7.00 -15.00 -13.19
N GLN A 37 8.15 -15.68 -12.98
CA GLN A 37 9.07 -15.39 -11.89
C GLN A 37 9.62 -13.95 -11.94
N GLU A 38 9.80 -13.40 -13.13
CA GLU A 38 10.17 -12.00 -13.27
C GLU A 38 8.99 -11.04 -12.99
N LEU A 39 7.81 -11.34 -13.49
CA LEU A 39 6.64 -10.47 -13.36
C LEU A 39 6.03 -10.43 -11.96
N ILE A 40 6.26 -11.45 -11.12
CA ILE A 40 5.81 -11.40 -9.73
C ILE A 40 6.63 -10.43 -8.86
N LYS A 41 7.79 -9.99 -9.33
CA LYS A 41 8.59 -8.96 -8.66
C LYS A 41 7.86 -7.61 -8.80
N PRO A 42 7.53 -6.92 -7.68
CA PRO A 42 6.67 -5.72 -7.73
C PRO A 42 7.19 -4.62 -8.66
N ASN A 43 8.50 -4.38 -8.68
CA ASN A 43 9.12 -3.35 -9.51
C ASN A 43 9.04 -3.69 -11.01
N ASN A 44 9.20 -4.97 -11.37
CA ASN A 44 9.13 -5.41 -12.75
C ASN A 44 7.70 -5.27 -13.29
N LEU A 45 6.70 -5.63 -12.49
CA LEU A 45 5.29 -5.45 -12.87
C LEU A 45 4.95 -3.96 -13.06
N LEU A 46 5.45 -3.10 -12.17
CA LEU A 46 5.26 -1.65 -12.28
C LEU A 46 5.96 -1.10 -13.53
N GLY A 47 7.21 -1.48 -13.75
CA GLY A 47 7.97 -1.12 -14.96
C GLY A 47 7.27 -1.53 -16.24
N LEU A 48 6.73 -2.76 -16.29
CA LEU A 48 5.94 -3.23 -17.42
C LEU A 48 4.73 -2.34 -17.70
N ARG A 49 4.02 -1.88 -16.65
CA ARG A 49 2.88 -0.97 -16.81
C ARG A 49 3.30 0.40 -17.35
N TYR A 50 4.44 0.91 -16.92
CA TYR A 50 4.98 2.15 -17.51
C TYR A 50 5.31 1.97 -18.98
N VAL A 51 6.02 0.91 -19.36
CA VAL A 51 6.34 0.61 -20.77
C VAL A 51 5.07 0.46 -21.60
N GLU A 52 4.08 -0.29 -21.12
CA GLU A 52 2.78 -0.47 -21.80
C GLU A 52 2.08 0.88 -22.03
N THR A 53 2.08 1.75 -21.02
CA THR A 53 1.45 3.07 -21.12
C THR A 53 2.19 3.99 -22.09
N VAL A 54 3.51 4.04 -21.98
CA VAL A 54 4.34 4.85 -22.88
C VAL A 54 4.19 4.39 -24.31
N SER A 55 4.30 3.09 -24.58
CA SER A 55 4.16 2.54 -25.94
C SER A 55 2.80 2.83 -26.56
N LYS A 56 1.75 2.93 -25.74
CA LYS A 56 0.39 3.20 -26.22
C LYS A 56 0.12 4.67 -26.51
N TYR A 57 0.57 5.57 -25.63
CA TYR A 57 0.20 6.98 -25.68
C TYR A 57 1.31 7.92 -26.12
N TYR A 58 2.57 7.46 -26.05
CA TYR A 58 3.77 8.23 -26.35
C TYR A 58 4.80 7.36 -27.08
N PRO A 59 4.47 6.84 -28.29
CA PRO A 59 5.31 5.86 -28.99
C PRO A 59 6.70 6.37 -29.36
N ASP A 60 6.88 7.68 -29.44
CA ASP A 60 8.16 8.32 -29.77
C ASP A 60 9.08 8.52 -28.54
N LEU A 61 8.61 8.21 -27.33
CA LEU A 61 9.43 8.30 -26.13
C LEU A 61 10.34 7.07 -25.99
N GLU A 62 11.62 7.34 -25.84
CA GLU A 62 12.62 6.30 -25.55
C GLU A 62 12.54 5.88 -24.09
N VAL A 63 12.51 4.57 -23.84
CA VAL A 63 12.42 4.00 -22.49
C VAL A 63 13.76 3.40 -22.10
N PHE A 64 14.36 3.93 -21.03
CA PHE A 64 15.58 3.41 -20.42
C PHE A 64 15.25 2.56 -19.21
N ILE A 65 15.88 1.38 -19.11
CA ILE A 65 15.73 0.46 -17.98
C ILE A 65 17.06 0.41 -17.23
N THR A 66 17.01 0.76 -15.95
CA THR A 66 18.16 0.64 -15.05
C THR A 66 18.02 -0.64 -14.23
N HIS A 67 19.01 -1.51 -14.27
CA HIS A 67 19.04 -2.68 -13.41
C HIS A 67 19.26 -2.27 -11.95
N ARG A 68 18.51 -2.91 -11.07
CA ARG A 68 18.71 -2.72 -9.63
C ARG A 68 20.01 -3.44 -9.23
N ASP A 69 20.93 -2.69 -8.66
CA ASP A 69 22.11 -3.28 -8.04
C ASP A 69 21.70 -4.03 -6.77
N MET A 70 21.85 -5.36 -6.79
CA MET A 70 21.47 -6.22 -5.68
C MET A 70 22.58 -6.32 -4.62
N GLU A 71 23.83 -6.01 -4.98
CA GLU A 71 24.97 -6.08 -4.06
C GLU A 71 25.03 -4.87 -3.12
N HIS A 72 24.62 -3.69 -3.63
CA HIS A 72 24.63 -2.44 -2.87
C HIS A 72 23.20 -1.97 -2.49
N ASN A 73 22.24 -2.90 -2.49
CA ASN A 73 20.86 -2.55 -2.24
C ASN A 73 20.56 -2.44 -0.74
N ILE A 74 20.76 -1.24 -0.21
CA ILE A 74 20.35 -0.90 1.15
C ILE A 74 18.81 -0.85 1.21
N SER A 75 18.24 -1.65 2.09
CA SER A 75 16.81 -1.62 2.34
C SER A 75 16.44 -0.40 3.18
N ALA A 76 15.52 0.42 2.66
CA ALA A 76 14.96 1.52 3.46
C ALA A 76 14.25 1.02 4.73
N SER A 77 13.82 -0.23 4.77
CA SER A 77 13.26 -0.86 5.97
C SER A 77 14.32 -1.10 7.03
N ASP A 78 15.50 -1.55 6.62
CA ASP A 78 16.60 -1.82 7.55
C ASP A 78 17.17 -0.51 8.11
N ALA A 79 17.31 0.52 7.27
CA ALA A 79 17.72 1.85 7.73
C ALA A 79 16.73 2.43 8.76
N ARG A 80 15.41 2.30 8.51
CA ARG A 80 14.38 2.72 9.49
C ARG A 80 14.42 1.91 10.77
N ALA A 81 14.64 0.60 10.68
CA ALA A 81 14.75 -0.24 11.87
C ALA A 81 15.94 0.18 12.74
N GLN A 82 17.10 0.41 12.15
CA GLN A 82 18.27 0.92 12.89
C GLN A 82 18.00 2.29 13.53
N LEU A 83 17.41 3.23 12.78
CA LEU A 83 17.07 4.56 13.33
C LEU A 83 16.16 4.44 14.56
N LEU A 84 15.13 3.59 14.49
CA LEU A 84 14.19 3.42 15.60
C LEU A 84 14.83 2.71 16.82
N GLU A 85 15.78 1.83 16.57
CA GLU A 85 16.45 1.06 17.63
C GLU A 85 17.60 1.84 18.30
N THR A 86 18.45 2.52 17.51
CA THR A 86 19.69 3.13 17.99
C THR A 86 19.72 4.66 17.91
N GLY A 87 18.76 5.27 17.24
CA GLY A 87 18.74 6.72 16.96
C GLY A 87 19.63 7.14 15.79
N SER A 88 20.39 6.22 15.18
CA SER A 88 21.26 6.47 14.04
C SER A 88 21.22 5.32 13.04
N SER A 89 21.70 5.53 11.81
CA SER A 89 21.85 4.45 10.83
C SER A 89 22.96 4.73 9.83
N LEU A 90 23.97 3.86 9.81
CA LEU A 90 25.03 3.87 8.81
C LEU A 90 24.56 3.43 7.41
N LEU A 91 23.34 2.92 7.31
CA LEU A 91 22.72 2.57 6.03
C LEU A 91 22.18 3.80 5.30
N LEU A 92 22.12 4.95 5.94
CA LEU A 92 21.76 6.21 5.30
C LEU A 92 22.96 6.82 4.54
N PRO A 93 22.72 7.54 3.44
CA PRO A 93 23.75 8.34 2.81
C PRO A 93 24.37 9.32 3.82
N PRO A 94 25.70 9.52 3.79
CA PRO A 94 26.40 10.34 4.79
C PRO A 94 25.84 11.77 4.95
N ASN A 95 25.36 12.34 3.85
CA ASN A 95 24.79 13.70 3.83
C ASN A 95 23.46 13.88 4.54
N ILE A 96 22.79 12.78 4.94
CA ILE A 96 21.50 12.83 5.66
C ILE A 96 21.55 12.13 7.02
N GLN A 97 22.69 11.54 7.40
CA GLN A 97 22.82 10.86 8.70
C GLN A 97 22.63 11.82 9.87
N GLU A 98 23.34 12.94 9.85
CA GLU A 98 23.30 13.96 10.91
C GLU A 98 21.87 14.53 11.09
N GLU A 99 21.21 14.86 9.98
CA GLU A 99 19.83 15.36 10.02
C GLU A 99 18.86 14.33 10.58
N ALA A 100 19.02 13.07 10.18
CA ALA A 100 18.19 11.97 10.69
C ALA A 100 18.39 11.79 12.22
N GLU A 101 19.63 11.88 12.71
CA GLU A 101 19.93 11.78 14.14
C GLU A 101 19.31 12.95 14.93
N ILE A 102 19.38 14.17 14.41
CA ILE A 102 18.73 15.35 15.02
C ILE A 102 17.21 15.15 15.12
N LEU A 103 16.57 14.64 14.05
CA LEU A 103 15.15 14.35 14.05
C LEU A 103 14.79 13.27 15.08
N MET A 104 15.61 12.22 15.20
CA MET A 104 15.40 11.16 16.18
C MET A 104 15.53 11.69 17.61
N GLN A 105 16.56 12.48 17.91
CA GLN A 105 16.80 13.08 19.23
C GLN A 105 15.70 14.08 19.63
N SER A 106 15.21 14.87 18.68
CA SER A 106 14.12 15.84 18.92
C SER A 106 12.74 15.21 19.02
N GLY A 107 12.58 13.93 18.66
CA GLY A 107 11.29 13.27 18.59
C GLY A 107 10.40 13.72 17.42
N ASN A 108 10.94 14.49 16.46
CA ASN A 108 10.25 15.01 15.29
C ASN A 108 10.17 13.96 14.15
N TYR A 109 9.70 12.77 14.48
CA TYR A 109 9.49 11.71 13.50
C TYR A 109 8.17 11.00 13.75
N THR A 110 7.64 10.34 12.72
CA THR A 110 6.44 9.52 12.84
C THR A 110 6.83 8.10 13.21
N ASP A 111 6.53 7.71 14.45
CA ASP A 111 6.58 6.32 14.88
C ASP A 111 5.32 5.59 14.36
N PHE A 112 5.54 4.42 13.78
CA PHE A 112 4.46 3.61 13.21
C PHE A 112 3.47 3.14 14.29
N ASN A 113 3.92 2.86 15.50
CA ASN A 113 3.04 2.47 16.60
C ASN A 113 2.12 3.63 17.03
N ARG A 114 2.67 4.83 17.18
CA ARG A 114 1.87 6.04 17.45
C ARG A 114 0.86 6.33 16.35
N TYR A 115 1.26 6.09 15.10
CA TYR A 115 0.34 6.20 13.98
C TYR A 115 -0.79 5.17 14.07
N GLU A 116 -0.52 3.91 14.38
CA GLU A 116 -1.53 2.87 14.57
C GLU A 116 -2.49 3.19 15.73
N ASP A 117 -1.99 3.72 16.84
CA ASP A 117 -2.81 4.16 17.97
C ASP A 117 -3.73 5.33 17.59
N ALA A 118 -3.19 6.33 16.91
CA ALA A 118 -4.00 7.44 16.37
C ALA A 118 -5.07 6.92 15.42
N CYS A 119 -4.72 5.94 14.64
CA CYS A 119 -5.60 5.23 13.73
C CYS A 119 -6.76 4.54 14.45
N LEU A 120 -6.50 3.79 15.47
CA LEU A 120 -7.52 3.13 16.26
C LEU A 120 -8.42 4.17 16.96
N PHE A 121 -7.82 5.21 17.54
CA PHE A 121 -8.57 6.30 18.15
C PHE A 121 -9.54 6.97 17.18
N MET A 122 -9.07 7.33 15.98
CA MET A 122 -9.91 7.94 14.94
C MET A 122 -11.02 6.99 14.49
N SER A 123 -10.74 5.70 14.37
CA SER A 123 -11.74 4.68 14.02
C SER A 123 -12.87 4.60 15.05
N LYS A 124 -12.56 4.80 16.34
CA LYS A 124 -13.55 4.89 17.42
C LYS A 124 -14.32 6.20 17.38
N ALA A 125 -13.64 7.32 17.13
CA ALA A 125 -14.20 8.66 17.17
C ALA A 125 -15.09 9.01 15.98
N LEU A 126 -14.81 8.48 14.77
CA LEU A 126 -15.61 8.73 13.56
C LEU A 126 -16.98 8.06 13.65
N GLY A 127 -18.03 8.80 13.24
CA GLY A 127 -19.37 8.26 13.10
C GLY A 127 -19.53 7.35 11.88
N LEU A 128 -20.59 6.54 11.83
CA LEU A 128 -20.91 5.73 10.65
C LEU A 128 -21.14 6.59 9.41
N SER A 129 -21.80 7.75 9.56
CA SER A 129 -22.02 8.71 8.47
C SER A 129 -20.69 9.22 7.91
N ASP A 130 -19.73 9.58 8.79
CA ASP A 130 -18.42 10.08 8.32
C ASP A 130 -17.68 9.04 7.50
N LEU A 131 -17.77 7.77 7.87
CA LEU A 131 -17.15 6.67 7.13
C LEU A 131 -17.85 6.44 5.78
N SER A 132 -19.18 6.40 5.77
CA SER A 132 -19.98 6.21 4.55
C SER A 132 -19.79 7.33 3.54
N ASP A 133 -19.82 8.59 4.01
CA ASP A 133 -19.66 9.80 3.17
C ASP A 133 -18.29 9.91 2.51
N SER A 134 -17.29 9.17 3.04
CA SER A 134 -15.95 9.16 2.45
C SER A 134 -15.88 8.51 1.06
N GLY A 135 -16.88 7.73 0.68
CA GLY A 135 -16.88 6.94 -0.55
C GLY A 135 -15.88 5.78 -0.59
N LEU A 136 -15.12 5.60 0.48
CA LEU A 136 -14.10 4.53 0.59
C LEU A 136 -14.66 3.25 1.21
N PHE A 137 -15.73 3.39 1.98
CA PHE A 137 -16.42 2.31 2.64
C PHE A 137 -17.62 1.89 1.78
N THR A 138 -17.58 0.69 1.26
CA THR A 138 -18.62 0.12 0.40
C THR A 138 -19.14 -1.19 0.99
N GLU A 139 -20.38 -1.53 0.68
CA GLU A 139 -20.96 -2.84 1.00
C GLU A 139 -21.04 -3.15 2.50
N GLY A 140 -21.27 -2.14 3.33
CA GLY A 140 -21.39 -2.31 4.78
C GLY A 140 -20.05 -2.44 5.51
N LEU A 141 -18.93 -2.11 4.85
CA LEU A 141 -17.61 -2.13 5.46
C LEU A 141 -17.53 -1.19 6.67
N GLU A 142 -18.25 -0.05 6.64
CA GLU A 142 -18.32 0.92 7.73
C GLU A 142 -18.88 0.29 9.01
N ASN A 143 -19.88 -0.57 8.91
CA ASN A 143 -20.47 -1.26 10.06
C ASN A 143 -19.46 -2.24 10.67
N LYS A 144 -18.80 -3.03 9.83
CA LYS A 144 -17.74 -3.95 10.27
C LYS A 144 -16.57 -3.21 10.87
N TRP A 145 -16.21 -2.06 10.29
CA TRP A 145 -15.15 -1.19 10.78
C TRP A 145 -15.43 -0.70 12.19
N LYS A 146 -16.63 -0.16 12.44
CA LYS A 146 -17.05 0.31 13.76
C LYS A 146 -17.05 -0.80 14.79
N LYS A 147 -17.59 -1.97 14.44
CA LYS A 147 -17.60 -3.14 15.33
C LYS A 147 -16.18 -3.58 15.72
N GLU A 148 -15.27 -3.64 14.76
CA GLU A 148 -13.89 -4.07 15.03
C GLU A 148 -13.04 -2.96 15.66
N ALA A 149 -13.43 -1.70 15.57
CA ALA A 149 -12.77 -0.57 16.25
C ALA A 149 -12.82 -0.69 17.80
N GLU A 150 -13.74 -1.48 18.35
CA GLU A 150 -13.77 -1.78 19.80
C GLU A 150 -12.58 -2.65 20.27
N LYS A 151 -11.80 -3.19 19.35
CA LYS A 151 -10.60 -3.97 19.68
C LYS A 151 -9.53 -3.10 20.36
N THR A 152 -8.62 -3.78 21.05
CA THR A 152 -7.58 -3.13 21.84
C THR A 152 -6.46 -2.52 21.00
N THR A 153 -6.14 -3.13 19.86
CA THR A 153 -5.06 -2.67 18.99
C THR A 153 -5.51 -2.57 17.54
N PHE A 154 -4.87 -1.68 16.79
CA PHE A 154 -5.14 -1.50 15.35
C PHE A 154 -4.88 -2.77 14.51
N PRO A 155 -3.79 -3.53 14.73
CA PRO A 155 -3.60 -4.81 14.05
C PRO A 155 -4.73 -5.82 14.31
N GLN A 156 -5.24 -5.91 15.54
CA GLN A 156 -6.38 -6.78 15.88
C GLN A 156 -7.64 -6.33 15.15
N MET A 157 -7.91 -5.03 15.13
CA MET A 157 -9.02 -4.45 14.38
C MET A 157 -8.93 -4.81 12.90
N LEU A 158 -7.79 -4.56 12.25
CA LEU A 158 -7.59 -4.90 10.84
C LEU A 158 -7.73 -6.40 10.56
N SER A 159 -7.27 -7.25 11.46
CA SER A 159 -7.42 -8.70 11.36
C SER A 159 -8.89 -9.12 11.35
N GLY A 160 -9.72 -8.50 12.18
CA GLY A 160 -11.17 -8.74 12.23
C GLY A 160 -11.88 -8.29 10.95
N ILE A 161 -11.44 -7.19 10.35
CA ILE A 161 -12.05 -6.65 9.11
C ILE A 161 -11.61 -7.44 7.88
N LYS A 162 -10.38 -7.96 7.87
CA LYS A 162 -9.80 -8.66 6.72
C LYS A 162 -10.74 -9.72 6.14
N SER A 163 -10.82 -9.78 4.82
CA SER A 163 -11.56 -10.80 4.08
C SER A 163 -10.92 -11.05 2.73
N LYS A 164 -11.46 -12.00 1.95
CA LYS A 164 -11.01 -12.22 0.55
C LYS A 164 -11.12 -10.94 -0.30
N ARG A 165 -12.11 -10.10 -0.03
CA ARG A 165 -12.39 -8.83 -0.74
C ARG A 165 -11.57 -7.65 -0.21
N TYR A 166 -11.29 -7.62 1.09
CA TYR A 166 -10.58 -6.55 1.77
C TYR A 166 -9.25 -7.06 2.31
N LEU A 167 -8.20 -6.92 1.48
CA LEU A 167 -6.82 -7.25 1.85
C LEU A 167 -6.23 -6.17 2.76
N TYR A 168 -5.24 -6.51 3.57
CA TYR A 168 -4.56 -5.56 4.47
C TYR A 168 -4.08 -4.29 3.76
N SER A 169 -3.49 -4.41 2.58
CA SER A 169 -3.01 -3.26 1.81
C SER A 169 -4.15 -2.31 1.39
N LYS A 170 -5.34 -2.84 1.10
CA LYS A 170 -6.53 -2.02 0.81
C LYS A 170 -7.04 -1.36 2.09
N LEU A 171 -7.13 -2.10 3.20
CA LEU A 171 -7.59 -1.58 4.49
C LEU A 171 -6.66 -0.47 5.01
N LYS A 172 -5.34 -0.65 4.92
CA LYS A 172 -4.37 0.37 5.32
C LYS A 172 -4.51 1.66 4.49
N ARG A 173 -4.81 1.56 3.19
CA ARG A 173 -5.09 2.74 2.35
C ARG A 173 -6.40 3.43 2.71
N ILE A 174 -7.48 2.70 2.86
CA ILE A 174 -8.77 3.25 3.32
C ILE A 174 -8.55 4.03 4.61
N TYR A 175 -7.76 3.48 5.50
CA TYR A 175 -7.48 4.08 6.78
C TYR A 175 -6.72 5.40 6.67
N CYS A 176 -5.65 5.45 5.89
CA CYS A 176 -4.91 6.70 5.65
C CYS A 176 -5.85 7.82 5.17
N PHE A 177 -6.80 7.51 4.28
CA PHE A 177 -7.77 8.49 3.80
C PHE A 177 -8.82 8.87 4.85
N ALA A 178 -9.33 7.93 5.63
CA ALA A 178 -10.33 8.20 6.66
C ALA A 178 -9.82 9.18 7.73
N SER A 179 -8.53 9.13 8.08
CA SER A 179 -7.92 10.07 9.01
C SER A 179 -7.80 11.51 8.45
N PHE A 180 -7.77 11.69 7.13
CA PHE A 180 -7.71 13.00 6.48
C PHE A 180 -9.07 13.67 6.26
N ILE A 181 -10.17 12.91 6.18
CA ILE A 181 -11.50 13.44 5.87
C ILE A 181 -11.96 14.45 6.92
N ARG A 182 -11.68 14.23 8.19
CA ARG A 182 -12.03 15.14 9.27
C ARG A 182 -11.25 16.45 9.19
N HIS A 183 -10.04 16.43 8.67
CA HIS A 183 -9.22 17.62 8.52
C HIS A 183 -9.80 18.56 7.46
N GLN A 184 -10.30 18.04 6.35
CA GLN A 184 -10.93 18.86 5.30
C GLN A 184 -12.27 19.47 5.77
N LYS A 185 -13.13 18.71 6.47
CA LYS A 185 -14.37 19.25 7.06
C LYS A 185 -14.08 20.32 8.13
N ALA A 186 -13.06 20.15 8.94
CA ALA A 186 -12.68 21.14 9.96
C ALA A 186 -12.10 22.44 9.36
N VAL A 187 -11.43 22.36 8.22
CA VAL A 187 -10.89 23.53 7.50
C VAL A 187 -12.01 24.28 6.79
N SER A 188 -12.95 23.58 6.17
CA SER A 188 -14.09 24.22 5.47
C SER A 188 -15.06 24.93 6.44
N VAL A 189 -15.21 24.45 7.66
CA VAL A 189 -16.04 25.12 8.71
C VAL A 189 -15.38 26.38 9.27
N ARG A 190 -14.05 26.54 9.15
CA ARG A 190 -13.34 27.76 9.59
C ARG A 190 -13.28 28.85 8.52
N GLN A 191 -13.69 28.54 7.28
CA GLN A 191 -13.71 29.48 6.17
C GLN A 191 -15.14 29.97 5.82
N ALA A 192 -16.15 29.45 6.49
CA ALA A 192 -17.56 29.90 6.42
C ALA A 192 -17.93 30.67 7.69
#